data_1a661cb655392b91930189f7da0ba5d7
#
_entry.id   1a661cb655392b91930189f7da0ba5d7
#
_cell.length_a   1.000
_cell.length_b   1.000
_cell.length_c   1.000
_cell.angle_alpha   90.00
_cell.angle_beta   90.00
_cell.angle_gamma   90.00
#
_symmetry.space_group_name_H-M   'P 1'
#
loop_
_entity.id
_entity.type
_entity.pdbx_description
1 polymer ?
#
loop_
_entity_poly.entity_id
_entity_poly.type
_entity_poly.pdbx_seq_one_letter_code
_entity_poly.pdbx_strand_id
1 'polypeptide(L)'
;MKPNIIFLVIDGARAGHIFSSQNTAKTPNIDLLVKKGISFTNCFSSVDGTTMSFNCIFNSLYPTKTGLRAKKVILTENNFLEKLKTNGYHIFGYIPKVSSFDSMVELFENSKNSYYAGPPVKHISETKEEILKNLDSIKLKKPWFYFIHILDINALRQEPSPFGIPEFLDEKFGETPYDKIMSSIDYGIGKILEKIDPEQTIFVITADHGSLIPFENLGFTDFEPSFEKELKIGKKLMPKSTHKVGGKVFSTVRNLVRESRLKKAAKGLSWYEQRSRQPHFKVALYDENIRVPLIISGSKILPKQTSFLMSNMDIFPTIFDILGLETNKGKIDGRSLKPILDGKKLEEKPIFLHTMPHEKIEEDDAEGIRTTKYKFIRSAKNPKKNRQLYNLELDKFENTNIIEDGLDEEKKLEAILEDIKSSKEEVEDISEEERKKIEAELRKLGYM
;
A
#
# COMPACT_ATOMS: atom_id res chain seq x y z
N MET A 1 -28.60 5.02 -16.07
CA MET A 1 -28.29 3.75 -15.37
C MET A 1 -27.00 3.98 -14.58
N LYS A 2 -26.91 3.49 -13.34
CA LYS A 2 -25.67 3.59 -12.55
C LYS A 2 -24.59 2.71 -13.20
N PRO A 3 -23.33 3.19 -13.34
CA PRO A 3 -22.26 2.37 -13.90
C PRO A 3 -21.87 1.25 -12.93
N ASN A 4 -21.34 0.16 -13.48
CA ASN A 4 -20.64 -0.86 -12.70
C ASN A 4 -19.27 -0.33 -12.26
N ILE A 5 -18.65 -0.98 -11.27
CA ILE A 5 -17.34 -0.55 -10.75
C ILE A 5 -16.44 -1.77 -10.59
N ILE A 6 -15.25 -1.72 -11.19
CA ILE A 6 -14.10 -2.56 -10.80
C ILE A 6 -13.18 -1.70 -9.95
N PHE A 7 -12.86 -2.18 -8.76
CA PHE A 7 -11.93 -1.54 -7.84
C PHE A 7 -10.74 -2.47 -7.61
N LEU A 8 -9.67 -2.23 -8.37
CA LEU A 8 -8.45 -3.03 -8.31
C LEU A 8 -7.42 -2.38 -7.40
N VAL A 9 -7.00 -3.10 -6.37
CA VAL A 9 -5.89 -2.74 -5.50
C VAL A 9 -4.70 -3.63 -5.82
N ILE A 10 -3.58 -3.02 -6.19
CA ILE A 10 -2.29 -3.67 -6.41
C ILE A 10 -1.44 -3.45 -5.17
N ASP A 11 -1.35 -4.47 -4.30
CA ASP A 11 -0.60 -4.39 -3.05
C ASP A 11 0.85 -3.95 -3.29
N GLY A 12 1.25 -2.89 -2.61
CA GLY A 12 2.60 -2.36 -2.68
C GLY A 12 2.97 -1.62 -3.97
N ALA A 13 2.00 -1.24 -4.83
CA ALA A 13 2.30 -0.53 -6.06
C ALA A 13 2.70 0.93 -5.83
N ARG A 14 3.81 1.35 -6.45
CA ARG A 14 4.37 2.70 -6.34
C ARG A 14 3.87 3.60 -7.47
N ALA A 15 3.31 4.77 -7.12
CA ALA A 15 2.91 5.77 -8.10
C ALA A 15 4.08 6.21 -9.01
N GLY A 16 5.29 6.28 -8.45
CA GLY A 16 6.50 6.65 -9.19
C GLY A 16 6.81 5.71 -10.36
N HIS A 17 6.48 4.42 -10.26
CA HIS A 17 6.68 3.48 -11.35
C HIS A 17 5.61 3.58 -12.44
N ILE A 18 4.36 3.86 -12.07
CA ILE A 18 3.26 3.97 -13.04
C ILE A 18 3.31 5.29 -13.81
N PHE A 19 3.68 6.40 -13.14
CA PHE A 19 3.65 7.73 -13.74
C PHE A 19 5.03 8.25 -14.18
N SER A 20 6.08 7.45 -14.08
CA SER A 20 7.43 7.83 -14.50
C SER A 20 7.66 7.57 -15.98
N SER A 21 8.33 8.50 -16.65
CA SER A 21 8.83 8.29 -18.01
C SER A 21 10.04 7.33 -18.06
N GLN A 22 10.62 6.98 -16.93
CA GLN A 22 11.74 6.04 -16.80
C GLN A 22 11.28 4.59 -16.55
N ASN A 23 9.97 4.37 -16.49
CA ASN A 23 9.40 3.03 -16.36
C ASN A 23 9.71 2.20 -17.61
N THR A 24 10.32 1.02 -17.44
CA THR A 24 10.63 0.09 -18.54
C THR A 24 9.60 -1.04 -18.67
N ALA A 25 8.65 -1.12 -17.74
CA ALA A 25 7.53 -2.08 -17.80
C ALA A 25 6.67 -1.85 -19.04
N LYS A 26 6.18 -2.92 -19.63
CA LYS A 26 5.17 -2.87 -20.71
C LYS A 26 3.78 -2.83 -20.12
N THR A 27 3.20 -1.63 -20.05
CA THR A 27 1.89 -1.39 -19.41
C THR A 27 0.86 -0.74 -20.34
N PRO A 28 0.64 -1.26 -21.58
CA PRO A 28 -0.24 -0.61 -22.55
C PRO A 28 -1.69 -0.48 -22.09
N ASN A 29 -2.18 -1.38 -21.22
CA ASN A 29 -3.55 -1.35 -20.71
C ASN A 29 -3.70 -0.31 -19.60
N ILE A 30 -2.74 -0.23 -18.66
CA ILE A 30 -2.68 0.80 -17.64
C ILE A 30 -2.51 2.18 -18.31
N ASP A 31 -1.62 2.30 -19.30
CA ASP A 31 -1.38 3.53 -20.06
C ASP A 31 -2.66 4.01 -20.77
N LEU A 32 -3.45 3.06 -21.32
CA LEU A 32 -4.73 3.38 -21.91
C LEU A 32 -5.72 3.93 -20.90
N LEU A 33 -5.78 3.34 -19.69
CA LEU A 33 -6.63 3.82 -18.60
C LEU A 33 -6.18 5.19 -18.09
N VAL A 34 -4.88 5.44 -17.98
CA VAL A 34 -4.29 6.76 -17.65
C VAL A 34 -4.69 7.79 -18.71
N LYS A 35 -4.55 7.44 -19.99
CA LYS A 35 -4.86 8.34 -21.11
C LYS A 35 -6.35 8.68 -21.22
N LYS A 36 -7.23 7.72 -20.92
CA LYS A 36 -8.70 7.89 -21.06
C LYS A 36 -9.40 8.29 -19.78
N GLY A 37 -8.71 8.26 -18.65
CA GLY A 37 -9.28 8.48 -17.33
C GLY A 37 -8.71 9.69 -16.58
N ILE A 38 -9.06 9.74 -15.32
CA ILE A 38 -8.48 10.68 -14.35
C ILE A 38 -7.31 9.99 -13.67
N SER A 39 -6.18 10.69 -13.57
CA SER A 39 -4.99 10.22 -12.86
C SER A 39 -4.58 11.22 -11.79
N PHE A 40 -4.48 10.74 -10.54
CA PHE A 40 -3.94 11.50 -9.43
C PHE A 40 -2.50 11.04 -9.17
N THR A 41 -1.54 11.88 -9.53
CA THR A 41 -0.12 11.53 -9.40
C THR A 41 0.43 11.72 -7.98
N ASN A 42 -0.30 12.44 -7.13
CA ASN A 42 0.04 12.71 -5.72
C ASN A 42 -1.04 12.21 -4.77
N CYS A 43 -1.39 10.92 -4.89
CA CYS A 43 -2.22 10.22 -3.93
C CYS A 43 -1.32 9.51 -2.90
N PHE A 44 -1.63 9.68 -1.62
CA PHE A 44 -0.83 9.12 -0.52
C PHE A 44 -1.67 8.26 0.40
N SER A 45 -1.16 7.09 0.73
CA SER A 45 -1.68 6.32 1.85
C SER A 45 -1.31 7.01 3.17
N SER A 46 -2.25 7.07 4.09
CA SER A 46 -2.02 7.56 5.45
C SER A 46 -1.18 6.60 6.29
N VAL A 47 -0.98 5.37 5.80
CA VAL A 47 -0.29 4.29 6.52
C VAL A 47 0.53 3.43 5.56
N ASP A 48 1.50 2.70 6.11
CA ASP A 48 2.40 1.81 5.37
C ASP A 48 2.00 0.33 5.38
N GLY A 49 0.76 0.02 5.72
CA GLY A 49 0.29 -1.36 5.82
C GLY A 49 -1.16 -1.56 5.37
N THR A 50 -1.41 -2.72 4.77
CA THR A 50 -2.65 -3.06 4.04
C THR A 50 -3.92 -2.90 4.88
N THR A 51 -3.97 -3.52 6.07
CA THR A 51 -5.18 -3.55 6.89
C THR A 51 -5.64 -2.15 7.31
N MET A 52 -4.70 -1.34 7.81
CA MET A 52 -5.00 0.04 8.22
C MET A 52 -5.29 0.93 7.00
N SER A 53 -4.64 0.69 5.85
CA SER A 53 -4.95 1.40 4.61
C SER A 53 -6.38 1.13 4.14
N PHE A 54 -6.84 -0.12 4.21
CA PHE A 54 -8.23 -0.45 3.88
C PHE A 54 -9.22 0.21 4.84
N ASN A 55 -8.87 0.30 6.14
CA ASN A 55 -9.66 1.07 7.09
C ASN A 55 -9.79 2.54 6.65
N CYS A 56 -8.68 3.16 6.22
CA CYS A 56 -8.70 4.53 5.70
C CYS A 56 -9.53 4.66 4.42
N ILE A 57 -9.36 3.75 3.46
CA ILE A 57 -10.04 3.79 2.15
C ILE A 57 -11.55 3.56 2.32
N PHE A 58 -11.94 2.49 3.02
CA PHE A 58 -13.35 2.08 3.08
C PHE A 58 -14.19 2.87 4.08
N ASN A 59 -13.58 3.43 5.12
CA ASN A 59 -14.31 4.28 6.08
C ASN A 59 -14.13 5.78 5.79
N SER A 60 -13.11 6.16 4.99
CA SER A 60 -12.74 7.57 4.79
C SER A 60 -12.43 8.29 6.11
N LEU A 61 -11.75 7.60 7.04
CA LEU A 61 -11.41 8.07 8.38
C LEU A 61 -9.90 8.00 8.62
N TYR A 62 -9.39 8.89 9.48
CA TYR A 62 -8.03 8.78 9.98
C TYR A 62 -7.80 7.46 10.73
N PRO A 63 -6.61 6.87 10.64
CA PRO A 63 -6.31 5.63 11.37
C PRO A 63 -6.43 5.78 12.89
N THR A 64 -6.36 7.00 13.43
CA THR A 64 -6.62 7.31 14.85
C THR A 64 -8.06 7.00 15.28
N LYS A 65 -9.01 6.96 14.34
CA LYS A 65 -10.44 6.68 14.59
C LYS A 65 -10.85 5.25 14.29
N THR A 66 -10.01 4.47 13.60
CA THR A 66 -10.28 3.07 13.24
C THR A 66 -9.31 2.08 13.89
N GLY A 67 -8.43 2.59 14.75
CA GLY A 67 -7.45 1.80 15.51
C GLY A 67 -6.07 1.78 14.85
N LEU A 68 -5.09 2.38 15.51
CA LEU A 68 -3.69 2.43 15.05
C LEU A 68 -2.99 1.07 15.04
N ARG A 69 -3.58 0.05 15.66
CA ARG A 69 -3.04 -1.32 15.72
C ARG A 69 -3.98 -2.33 15.09
N ALA A 70 -4.89 -1.88 14.25
CA ALA A 70 -5.88 -2.76 13.66
C ALA A 70 -5.22 -3.83 12.80
N LYS A 71 -5.22 -5.06 13.27
CA LYS A 71 -4.77 -6.25 12.54
C LYS A 71 -5.87 -6.80 11.63
N LYS A 72 -7.05 -6.23 11.67
CA LYS A 72 -8.19 -6.56 10.82
C LYS A 72 -8.85 -5.31 10.25
N VAL A 73 -9.55 -5.48 9.15
CA VAL A 73 -10.39 -4.42 8.59
C VAL A 73 -11.59 -4.21 9.49
N ILE A 74 -11.78 -2.97 9.95
CA ILE A 74 -12.90 -2.53 10.78
C ILE A 74 -13.76 -1.63 9.90
N LEU A 75 -14.96 -2.11 9.56
CA LEU A 75 -15.92 -1.34 8.77
C LEU A 75 -16.90 -0.64 9.70
N THR A 76 -16.92 0.70 9.64
CA THR A 76 -17.89 1.52 10.38
C THR A 76 -19.24 1.53 9.66
N GLU A 77 -20.30 2.03 10.32
CA GLU A 77 -21.63 2.17 9.72
C GLU A 77 -21.67 3.04 8.44
N ASN A 78 -20.67 3.89 8.24
CA ASN A 78 -20.58 4.78 7.07
C ASN A 78 -19.59 4.29 6.02
N ASN A 79 -19.15 3.04 6.09
CA ASN A 79 -18.17 2.50 5.17
C ASN A 79 -18.66 2.47 3.72
N PHE A 80 -17.69 2.48 2.81
CA PHE A 80 -17.91 2.54 1.36
C PHE A 80 -18.74 1.36 0.83
N LEU A 81 -18.49 0.13 1.32
CA LEU A 81 -19.17 -1.07 0.82
C LEU A 81 -20.64 -1.06 1.19
N GLU A 82 -20.99 -0.78 2.46
CA GLU A 82 -22.38 -0.71 2.90
C GLU A 82 -23.13 0.44 2.20
N LYS A 83 -22.48 1.57 1.98
CA LYS A 83 -23.07 2.69 1.25
C LYS A 83 -23.35 2.35 -0.22
N LEU A 84 -22.48 1.60 -0.89
CA LEU A 84 -22.77 1.10 -2.23
C LEU A 84 -23.97 0.15 -2.22
N LYS A 85 -24.01 -0.80 -1.27
CA LYS A 85 -25.09 -1.76 -1.11
C LYS A 85 -26.44 -1.06 -0.89
N THR A 86 -26.51 -0.10 0.01
CA THR A 86 -27.74 0.70 0.25
C THR A 86 -28.15 1.55 -0.96
N ASN A 87 -27.21 1.86 -1.85
CA ASN A 87 -27.47 2.51 -3.14
C ASN A 87 -27.77 1.51 -4.27
N GLY A 88 -28.02 0.24 -3.95
CA GLY A 88 -28.47 -0.80 -4.88
C GLY A 88 -27.36 -1.50 -5.66
N TYR A 89 -26.08 -1.36 -5.26
CA TYR A 89 -25.02 -2.14 -5.84
C TYR A 89 -24.96 -3.56 -5.26
N HIS A 90 -24.73 -4.54 -6.10
CA HIS A 90 -24.33 -5.88 -5.73
C HIS A 90 -22.81 -5.92 -5.49
N ILE A 91 -22.38 -6.38 -4.33
CA ILE A 91 -20.97 -6.31 -3.90
C ILE A 91 -20.30 -7.67 -4.05
N PHE A 92 -19.19 -7.71 -4.75
CA PHE A 92 -18.38 -8.91 -4.98
C PHE A 92 -16.91 -8.65 -4.66
N GLY A 93 -16.17 -9.72 -4.31
CA GLY A 93 -14.75 -9.64 -4.01
C GLY A 93 -13.93 -10.77 -4.58
N TYR A 94 -12.63 -10.50 -4.79
CA TYR A 94 -11.58 -11.47 -5.10
C TYR A 94 -10.31 -11.02 -4.37
N ILE A 95 -9.97 -11.69 -3.27
CA ILE A 95 -8.96 -11.24 -2.32
C ILE A 95 -8.14 -12.42 -1.78
N PRO A 96 -6.93 -12.19 -1.25
CA PRO A 96 -6.16 -13.23 -0.57
C PRO A 96 -6.91 -13.76 0.66
N LYS A 97 -6.74 -15.05 0.95
CA LYS A 97 -7.37 -15.69 2.11
C LYS A 97 -6.62 -15.34 3.39
N VAL A 98 -7.02 -14.25 4.02
CA VAL A 98 -6.51 -13.79 5.31
C VAL A 98 -7.69 -13.37 6.18
N SER A 99 -7.74 -13.85 7.42
CA SER A 99 -8.84 -13.55 8.35
C SER A 99 -8.94 -12.06 8.75
N SER A 100 -7.89 -11.28 8.53
CA SER A 100 -7.94 -9.82 8.67
C SER A 100 -8.96 -9.13 7.76
N PHE A 101 -9.43 -9.80 6.70
CA PHE A 101 -10.41 -9.28 5.74
C PHE A 101 -11.84 -9.82 5.91
N ASP A 102 -12.08 -10.65 6.93
CA ASP A 102 -13.37 -11.35 7.11
C ASP A 102 -14.55 -10.39 7.12
N SER A 103 -14.43 -9.23 7.78
CA SER A 103 -15.51 -8.20 7.82
C SER A 103 -15.90 -7.66 6.43
N MET A 104 -14.95 -7.60 5.48
CA MET A 104 -15.24 -7.23 4.09
C MET A 104 -15.93 -8.37 3.35
N VAL A 105 -15.47 -9.60 3.58
CA VAL A 105 -15.97 -10.81 2.91
C VAL A 105 -17.41 -11.09 3.27
N GLU A 106 -17.82 -10.79 4.48
CA GLU A 106 -19.23 -10.89 4.93
C GLU A 106 -20.19 -10.04 4.08
N LEU A 107 -19.70 -8.96 3.48
CA LEU A 107 -20.49 -8.09 2.59
C LEU A 107 -20.52 -8.59 1.14
N PHE A 108 -19.65 -9.54 0.75
CA PHE A 108 -19.58 -10.04 -0.62
C PHE A 108 -20.64 -11.10 -0.89
N GLU A 109 -21.43 -10.91 -1.96
CA GLU A 109 -22.41 -11.92 -2.39
C GLU A 109 -21.75 -13.23 -2.83
N ASN A 110 -20.49 -13.19 -3.24
CA ASN A 110 -19.67 -14.36 -3.58
C ASN A 110 -18.73 -14.79 -2.46
N SER A 111 -19.04 -14.54 -1.20
CA SER A 111 -18.17 -14.79 -0.04
C SER A 111 -17.50 -16.17 -0.02
N LYS A 112 -18.21 -17.22 -0.50
CA LYS A 112 -17.65 -18.59 -0.61
C LYS A 112 -16.57 -18.75 -1.67
N ASN A 113 -16.54 -17.87 -2.69
CA ASN A 113 -15.64 -17.91 -3.84
C ASN A 113 -14.86 -16.59 -3.99
N SER A 114 -14.78 -15.78 -2.92
CA SER A 114 -14.06 -14.50 -2.93
C SER A 114 -12.58 -14.64 -2.65
N TYR A 115 -12.15 -15.78 -2.13
CA TYR A 115 -10.76 -16.02 -1.79
C TYR A 115 -10.02 -16.77 -2.90
N TYR A 116 -8.83 -16.30 -3.23
CA TYR A 116 -7.86 -17.12 -3.96
C TYR A 116 -6.87 -17.80 -3.02
N ALA A 117 -6.32 -18.94 -3.47
CA ALA A 117 -5.45 -19.77 -2.63
C ALA A 117 -4.19 -19.03 -2.17
N GLY A 118 -3.81 -19.29 -0.93
CA GLY A 118 -2.61 -18.76 -0.28
C GLY A 118 -1.30 -19.27 -0.90
N PRO A 119 -0.18 -19.13 -0.15
CA PRO A 119 1.16 -19.30 -0.69
C PRO A 119 1.36 -20.60 -1.49
N PRO A 120 2.19 -20.54 -2.56
CA PRO A 120 2.87 -19.34 -3.06
C PRO A 120 1.91 -18.29 -3.60
N VAL A 121 2.31 -17.00 -3.55
CA VAL A 121 1.52 -15.90 -4.11
C VAL A 121 1.26 -16.19 -5.58
N LYS A 122 -0.01 -16.28 -5.94
CA LYS A 122 -0.43 -16.43 -7.34
C LYS A 122 -0.55 -15.04 -7.97
N HIS A 123 0.03 -14.90 -9.15
CA HIS A 123 -0.05 -13.67 -9.90
C HIS A 123 -1.38 -13.53 -10.63
N ILE A 124 -1.81 -12.29 -10.91
CA ILE A 124 -3.04 -12.03 -11.65
C ILE A 124 -3.04 -12.68 -13.04
N SER A 125 -1.87 -12.81 -13.68
CA SER A 125 -1.73 -13.51 -14.96
C SER A 125 -2.06 -15.00 -14.85
N GLU A 126 -1.90 -15.61 -13.68
CA GLU A 126 -2.24 -17.02 -13.40
C GLU A 126 -3.69 -17.17 -12.96
N THR A 127 -4.20 -16.21 -12.17
CA THR A 127 -5.55 -16.25 -11.59
C THR A 127 -6.61 -15.56 -12.45
N LYS A 128 -6.22 -14.97 -13.58
CA LYS A 128 -7.13 -14.25 -14.49
C LYS A 128 -8.37 -15.03 -14.84
N GLU A 129 -8.27 -16.33 -15.09
CA GLU A 129 -9.40 -17.17 -15.45
C GLU A 129 -10.46 -17.25 -14.34
N GLU A 130 -10.04 -17.29 -13.07
CA GLU A 130 -10.94 -17.27 -11.92
C GLU A 130 -11.65 -15.89 -11.81
N ILE A 131 -10.89 -14.80 -12.03
CA ILE A 131 -11.44 -13.44 -12.03
C ILE A 131 -12.46 -13.28 -13.17
N LEU A 132 -12.14 -13.75 -14.39
CA LEU A 132 -13.01 -13.66 -15.55
C LEU A 132 -14.28 -14.50 -15.38
N LYS A 133 -14.17 -15.71 -14.84
CA LYS A 133 -15.31 -16.57 -14.51
C LYS A 133 -16.23 -15.91 -13.48
N ASN A 134 -15.68 -15.32 -12.43
CA ASN A 134 -16.46 -14.55 -11.46
C ASN A 134 -17.18 -13.39 -12.16
N LEU A 135 -16.47 -12.66 -13.01
CA LEU A 135 -17.02 -11.51 -13.73
C LEU A 135 -18.18 -11.90 -14.64
N ASP A 136 -18.13 -13.05 -15.31
CA ASP A 136 -19.24 -13.55 -16.15
C ASP A 136 -20.52 -13.82 -15.32
N SER A 137 -20.37 -14.30 -14.07
CA SER A 137 -21.49 -14.48 -13.14
C SER A 137 -22.01 -13.14 -12.59
N ILE A 138 -21.12 -12.21 -12.30
CA ILE A 138 -21.42 -10.88 -11.72
C ILE A 138 -22.23 -10.03 -12.71
N LYS A 139 -21.94 -10.10 -14.00
CA LYS A 139 -22.60 -9.30 -15.04
C LYS A 139 -24.12 -9.50 -15.14
N LEU A 140 -24.64 -10.57 -14.58
CA LEU A 140 -26.08 -10.84 -14.52
C LEU A 140 -26.82 -9.94 -13.54
N LYS A 141 -26.11 -9.31 -12.61
CA LYS A 141 -26.63 -8.42 -11.56
C LYS A 141 -26.09 -7.02 -11.75
N LYS A 142 -26.93 -6.02 -11.96
CA LYS A 142 -26.51 -4.62 -12.22
C LYS A 142 -27.30 -3.66 -11.32
N PRO A 143 -26.65 -2.57 -10.85
CA PRO A 143 -25.21 -2.27 -10.94
C PRO A 143 -24.40 -3.16 -9.96
N TRP A 144 -23.17 -3.47 -10.31
CA TRP A 144 -22.28 -4.24 -9.45
C TRP A 144 -20.99 -3.49 -9.14
N PHE A 145 -20.40 -3.83 -7.98
CA PHE A 145 -19.07 -3.44 -7.53
C PHE A 145 -18.24 -4.70 -7.35
N TYR A 146 -17.09 -4.76 -7.98
CA TYR A 146 -16.16 -5.88 -7.88
C TYR A 146 -14.82 -5.41 -7.33
N PHE A 147 -14.52 -5.77 -6.08
CA PHE A 147 -13.27 -5.51 -5.41
C PHE A 147 -12.26 -6.61 -5.73
N ILE A 148 -11.11 -6.24 -6.25
CA ILE A 148 -10.01 -7.16 -6.58
C ILE A 148 -8.76 -6.67 -5.86
N HIS A 149 -8.17 -7.50 -5.00
CA HIS A 149 -6.93 -7.23 -4.30
C HIS A 149 -5.88 -8.26 -4.69
N ILE A 150 -4.79 -7.84 -5.33
CA ILE A 150 -3.73 -8.70 -5.85
C ILE A 150 -2.41 -8.44 -5.11
N LEU A 151 -1.63 -9.51 -4.91
CA LEU A 151 -0.39 -9.52 -4.13
C LEU A 151 0.87 -9.70 -4.99
N ASP A 152 0.76 -9.50 -6.29
CA ASP A 152 1.82 -9.82 -7.28
C ASP A 152 3.20 -9.27 -6.89
N ILE A 153 3.26 -8.01 -6.41
CA ILE A 153 4.51 -7.35 -6.02
C ILE A 153 5.14 -8.01 -4.78
N ASN A 154 4.34 -8.61 -3.91
CA ASN A 154 4.87 -9.30 -2.72
C ASN A 154 5.70 -10.53 -3.06
N ALA A 155 5.57 -11.09 -4.25
CA ALA A 155 6.45 -12.16 -4.71
C ALA A 155 7.92 -11.74 -4.72
N LEU A 156 8.22 -10.46 -4.92
CA LEU A 156 9.59 -9.93 -4.84
C LEU A 156 10.22 -10.05 -3.45
N ARG A 157 9.41 -10.20 -2.40
CA ARG A 157 9.88 -10.32 -1.02
C ARG A 157 10.08 -11.76 -0.58
N GLN A 158 9.47 -12.73 -1.29
CA GLN A 158 9.37 -14.12 -0.83
C GLN A 158 10.45 -15.03 -1.35
N GLU A 159 11.08 -14.74 -2.51
CA GLU A 159 12.03 -15.64 -3.14
C GLU A 159 13.31 -14.93 -3.61
N PRO A 160 14.47 -15.66 -3.60
CA PRO A 160 15.70 -15.18 -4.23
C PRO A 160 15.58 -15.03 -5.76
N SER A 161 14.64 -15.78 -6.37
CA SER A 161 14.28 -15.65 -7.79
C SER A 161 12.89 -15.02 -7.88
N PRO A 162 12.76 -13.78 -8.37
CA PRO A 162 11.55 -12.99 -8.23
C PRO A 162 10.39 -13.42 -9.11
N PHE A 163 10.52 -14.48 -9.93
CA PHE A 163 9.49 -14.79 -10.91
C PHE A 163 9.21 -16.27 -11.06
N GLY A 164 8.04 -16.67 -10.58
CA GLY A 164 7.40 -17.90 -10.98
C GLY A 164 6.68 -17.85 -12.32
N ILE A 165 6.75 -16.74 -13.09
CA ILE A 165 6.03 -16.60 -14.36
C ILE A 165 7.04 -16.60 -15.53
N PRO A 166 7.33 -17.77 -16.14
CA PRO A 166 8.32 -17.88 -17.22
C PRO A 166 8.07 -16.94 -18.38
N GLU A 167 6.80 -16.63 -18.68
CA GLU A 167 6.37 -15.80 -19.79
C GLU A 167 6.84 -14.34 -19.71
N PHE A 168 7.11 -13.85 -18.49
CA PHE A 168 7.52 -12.47 -18.23
C PHE A 168 8.99 -12.32 -17.85
N LEU A 169 9.81 -13.36 -17.97
CA LEU A 169 11.25 -13.29 -17.67
C LEU A 169 12.07 -12.52 -18.72
N ASP A 170 11.57 -12.41 -19.94
CA ASP A 170 12.21 -11.74 -21.06
C ASP A 170 12.39 -10.23 -20.76
N GLU A 171 13.53 -9.65 -21.18
CA GLU A 171 13.85 -8.22 -21.01
C GLU A 171 12.85 -7.31 -21.75
N LYS A 172 12.16 -7.82 -22.76
CA LYS A 172 11.08 -7.07 -23.44
C LYS A 172 9.95 -6.63 -22.51
N PHE A 173 9.81 -7.24 -21.33
CA PHE A 173 8.79 -6.93 -20.32
C PHE A 173 9.29 -5.97 -19.23
N GLY A 174 10.54 -5.54 -19.29
CA GLY A 174 11.14 -4.58 -18.38
C GLY A 174 12.55 -4.97 -17.95
N GLU A 175 13.30 -3.99 -17.50
CA GLU A 175 14.70 -4.17 -17.10
C GLU A 175 14.83 -4.74 -15.68
N THR A 176 13.89 -4.38 -14.81
CA THR A 176 13.91 -4.81 -13.40
C THR A 176 12.88 -5.90 -13.13
N PRO A 177 13.06 -6.71 -12.08
CA PRO A 177 12.03 -7.63 -11.62
C PRO A 177 10.67 -6.95 -11.34
N TYR A 178 10.69 -5.73 -10.81
CA TYR A 178 9.48 -4.96 -10.57
C TYR A 178 8.76 -4.60 -11.87
N ASP A 179 9.48 -4.15 -12.89
CA ASP A 179 8.90 -3.82 -14.19
C ASP A 179 8.26 -5.03 -14.84
N LYS A 180 8.91 -6.20 -14.75
CA LYS A 180 8.38 -7.46 -15.29
C LYS A 180 7.08 -7.88 -14.59
N ILE A 181 7.00 -7.72 -13.25
CA ILE A 181 5.75 -7.96 -12.52
C ILE A 181 4.67 -6.97 -12.95
N MET A 182 5.01 -5.69 -13.09
CA MET A 182 4.04 -4.70 -13.57
C MET A 182 3.53 -5.02 -14.97
N SER A 183 4.37 -5.56 -15.85
CA SER A 183 3.96 -6.03 -17.18
C SER A 183 3.02 -7.24 -17.11
N SER A 184 3.26 -8.15 -16.17
CA SER A 184 2.35 -9.28 -15.88
C SER A 184 0.99 -8.80 -15.35
N ILE A 185 1.01 -7.82 -14.46
CA ILE A 185 -0.21 -7.20 -13.90
C ILE A 185 -1.00 -6.53 -15.03
N ASP A 186 -0.32 -5.76 -15.89
CA ASP A 186 -0.94 -5.09 -17.03
C ASP A 186 -1.61 -6.08 -17.99
N TYR A 187 -0.97 -7.21 -18.26
CA TYR A 187 -1.55 -8.28 -19.06
C TYR A 187 -2.85 -8.82 -18.44
N GLY A 188 -2.86 -9.07 -17.12
CA GLY A 188 -4.06 -9.48 -16.39
C GLY A 188 -5.18 -8.44 -16.46
N ILE A 189 -4.84 -7.16 -16.30
CA ILE A 189 -5.77 -6.03 -16.45
C ILE A 189 -6.34 -6.00 -17.87
N GLY A 190 -5.50 -6.20 -18.90
CA GLY A 190 -5.95 -6.27 -20.29
C GLY A 190 -7.03 -7.32 -20.49
N LYS A 191 -6.88 -8.51 -19.90
CA LYS A 191 -7.89 -9.57 -19.98
C LYS A 191 -9.21 -9.20 -19.30
N ILE A 192 -9.16 -8.46 -18.20
CA ILE A 192 -10.36 -7.93 -17.55
C ILE A 192 -11.04 -6.88 -18.45
N LEU A 193 -10.26 -5.97 -19.05
CA LEU A 193 -10.78 -4.92 -19.94
C LEU A 193 -11.45 -5.47 -21.18
N GLU A 194 -10.95 -6.59 -21.76
CA GLU A 194 -11.57 -7.30 -22.87
C GLU A 194 -13.00 -7.81 -22.54
N LYS A 195 -13.31 -8.01 -21.27
CA LYS A 195 -14.57 -8.58 -20.79
C LYS A 195 -15.61 -7.56 -20.35
N ILE A 196 -15.25 -6.31 -20.17
CA ILE A 196 -16.16 -5.26 -19.67
C ILE A 196 -16.54 -4.27 -20.76
N ASP A 197 -17.70 -3.64 -20.59
CA ASP A 197 -18.11 -2.50 -21.39
C ASP A 197 -17.61 -1.20 -20.70
N PRO A 198 -16.64 -0.47 -21.28
CA PRO A 198 -16.10 0.75 -20.67
C PRO A 198 -17.12 1.89 -20.57
N GLU A 199 -18.18 1.88 -21.40
CA GLU A 199 -19.24 2.89 -21.33
C GLU A 199 -20.23 2.65 -20.18
N GLN A 200 -20.23 1.44 -19.61
CA GLN A 200 -21.08 1.05 -18.49
C GLN A 200 -20.29 0.75 -17.21
N THR A 201 -18.97 0.83 -17.26
CA THR A 201 -18.12 0.42 -16.12
C THR A 201 -17.09 1.50 -15.81
N ILE A 202 -16.92 1.81 -14.52
CA ILE A 202 -15.80 2.58 -14.00
C ILE A 202 -14.73 1.59 -13.53
N PHE A 203 -13.50 1.80 -13.98
CA PHE A 203 -12.34 1.04 -13.58
C PHE A 203 -11.46 1.91 -12.69
N VAL A 204 -11.25 1.47 -11.45
CA VAL A 204 -10.39 2.14 -10.47
C VAL A 204 -9.17 1.28 -10.22
N ILE A 205 -7.98 1.85 -10.40
CA ILE A 205 -6.71 1.25 -10.00
C ILE A 205 -6.10 2.10 -8.90
N THR A 206 -5.74 1.46 -7.79
CA THR A 206 -4.98 2.08 -6.72
C THR A 206 -4.07 1.05 -6.04
N ALA A 207 -3.36 1.48 -5.00
CA ALA A 207 -2.66 0.59 -4.09
C ALA A 207 -3.04 0.95 -2.64
N ASP A 208 -2.83 0.03 -1.74
CA ASP A 208 -2.99 0.23 -0.31
C ASP A 208 -1.83 1.04 0.27
N HIS A 209 -0.60 0.70 -0.09
CA HIS A 209 0.65 1.41 0.18
C HIS A 209 1.63 1.18 -0.97
N GLY A 210 2.79 1.83 -0.95
CA GLY A 210 3.90 1.53 -1.82
C GLY A 210 4.76 0.39 -1.25
N SER A 211 5.98 0.24 -1.77
CA SER A 211 6.90 -0.78 -1.29
C SER A 211 8.35 -0.31 -1.40
N LEU A 212 9.17 -0.75 -0.48
CA LEU A 212 10.61 -0.63 -0.60
C LEU A 212 11.08 -1.72 -1.56
N ILE A 213 11.53 -1.31 -2.73
CA ILE A 213 11.99 -2.20 -3.78
C ILE A 213 13.41 -1.79 -4.14
N PRO A 214 14.32 -2.74 -4.39
CA PRO A 214 15.65 -2.42 -4.86
C PRO A 214 15.60 -1.54 -6.11
N PHE A 215 16.30 -0.44 -6.04
CA PHE A 215 16.47 0.47 -7.17
C PHE A 215 17.41 -0.18 -8.17
N GLU A 216 16.99 -0.28 -9.45
CA GLU A 216 17.72 -0.88 -10.57
C GLU A 216 18.08 -2.37 -10.44
N ASN A 217 18.85 -2.89 -11.39
CA ASN A 217 19.30 -4.28 -11.53
C ASN A 217 20.16 -4.85 -10.39
N LEU A 218 20.30 -4.16 -9.29
CA LEU A 218 21.19 -4.55 -8.19
C LEU A 218 20.58 -5.56 -7.21
N GLY A 219 19.32 -5.93 -7.39
CA GLY A 219 18.62 -6.91 -6.55
C GLY A 219 18.53 -6.51 -5.07
N PHE A 220 17.81 -7.28 -4.28
CA PHE A 220 17.97 -7.21 -2.83
C PHE A 220 19.38 -7.67 -2.50
N THR A 221 20.22 -6.76 -2.00
CA THR A 221 21.50 -7.19 -1.47
C THR A 221 21.19 -8.03 -0.25
N ASP A 222 21.49 -9.33 -0.30
CA ASP A 222 21.37 -10.22 0.86
C ASP A 222 22.40 -9.76 1.89
N PHE A 223 21.99 -8.81 2.72
CA PHE A 223 22.79 -8.34 3.87
C PHE A 223 22.72 -9.35 5.02
N GLU A 224 21.82 -10.32 4.93
CA GLU A 224 21.66 -11.36 5.91
C GLU A 224 22.61 -12.52 5.53
N PRO A 225 23.56 -12.84 6.39
CA PRO A 225 24.32 -14.09 6.27
C PRO A 225 23.32 -15.26 6.29
N SER A 226 23.48 -16.26 5.42
CA SER A 226 22.52 -17.35 5.34
C SER A 226 22.38 -18.04 6.70
N PHE A 227 21.26 -17.80 7.36
CA PHE A 227 20.95 -18.28 8.72
C PHE A 227 21.20 -19.79 8.89
N GLU A 228 20.90 -20.58 7.87
CA GLU A 228 21.14 -22.02 7.90
C GLU A 228 22.63 -22.40 7.86
N LYS A 229 23.45 -21.71 7.04
CA LYS A 229 24.90 -22.00 6.99
C LYS A 229 25.58 -21.60 8.29
N GLU A 230 25.19 -20.48 8.87
CA GLU A 230 25.76 -19.95 10.11
C GLU A 230 25.29 -20.72 11.34
N LEU A 231 24.02 -21.14 11.40
CA LEU A 231 23.52 -22.06 12.43
C LEU A 231 24.23 -23.41 12.40
N LYS A 232 24.53 -23.93 11.20
CA LYS A 232 25.31 -25.16 11.05
C LYS A 232 26.76 -25.00 11.55
N ILE A 233 27.39 -23.85 11.24
CA ILE A 233 28.75 -23.52 11.69
C ILE A 233 28.75 -23.28 13.21
N GLY A 234 27.83 -22.45 13.73
CA GLY A 234 27.72 -22.17 15.16
C GLY A 234 27.43 -23.41 16.01
N LYS A 235 26.53 -24.31 15.58
CA LYS A 235 26.25 -25.56 16.25
C LYS A 235 27.43 -26.52 16.24
N LYS A 236 28.30 -26.42 15.22
CA LYS A 236 29.49 -27.31 15.12
C LYS A 236 30.65 -26.80 15.99
N LEU A 237 30.69 -25.53 16.33
CA LEU A 237 31.77 -24.88 17.07
C LEU A 237 31.47 -24.66 18.56
N MET A 238 30.22 -24.79 19.01
CA MET A 238 29.83 -24.51 20.41
C MET A 238 29.32 -25.75 21.13
N PRO A 239 29.78 -26.01 22.38
CA PRO A 239 29.25 -27.08 23.25
C PRO A 239 27.76 -26.85 23.57
N LYS A 240 26.97 -27.90 23.67
CA LYS A 240 25.51 -27.86 23.92
C LYS A 240 25.13 -27.08 25.19
N SER A 241 26.00 -27.01 26.18
CA SER A 241 25.79 -26.27 27.45
C SER A 241 25.80 -24.75 27.33
N THR A 242 26.35 -24.20 26.25
CA THR A 242 26.50 -22.73 26.05
C THR A 242 25.46 -22.13 25.08
N HIS A 243 24.47 -22.89 24.62
CA HIS A 243 23.52 -22.48 23.60
C HIS A 243 22.66 -21.25 24.00
N LYS A 244 22.35 -21.02 25.30
CA LYS A 244 21.58 -19.84 25.76
C LYS A 244 22.42 -18.56 25.78
N VAL A 245 23.70 -18.64 26.10
CA VAL A 245 24.62 -17.50 26.10
C VAL A 245 25.14 -17.23 24.68
N GLY A 246 25.37 -18.29 23.92
CA GLY A 246 25.79 -18.24 22.52
C GLY A 246 24.80 -17.53 21.61
N GLY A 247 23.49 -17.57 21.88
CA GLY A 247 22.48 -16.87 21.12
C GLY A 247 22.64 -15.34 21.13
N LYS A 248 22.99 -14.74 22.30
CA LYS A 248 23.22 -13.29 22.42
C LYS A 248 24.52 -12.86 21.73
N VAL A 249 25.62 -13.62 21.92
CA VAL A 249 26.90 -13.35 21.24
C VAL A 249 26.74 -13.49 19.73
N PHE A 250 26.04 -14.52 19.29
CA PHE A 250 25.76 -14.74 17.87
C PHE A 250 24.94 -13.61 17.24
N SER A 251 23.87 -13.13 17.92
CA SER A 251 23.09 -12.00 17.45
C SER A 251 23.92 -10.71 17.36
N THR A 252 24.81 -10.47 18.30
CA THR A 252 25.69 -9.30 18.33
C THR A 252 26.71 -9.35 17.15
N VAL A 253 27.36 -10.48 16.95
CA VAL A 253 28.30 -10.67 15.84
C VAL A 253 27.57 -10.55 14.49
N ARG A 254 26.39 -11.14 14.36
CA ARG A 254 25.55 -11.03 13.18
C ARG A 254 25.19 -9.57 12.88
N ASN A 255 24.78 -8.80 13.88
CA ASN A 255 24.47 -7.38 13.72
C ASN A 255 25.70 -6.57 13.28
N LEU A 256 26.87 -6.81 13.84
CA LEU A 256 28.10 -6.16 13.44
C LEU A 256 28.51 -6.48 11.98
N VAL A 257 28.37 -7.74 11.57
CA VAL A 257 28.63 -8.16 10.17
C VAL A 257 27.62 -7.51 9.24
N ARG A 258 26.33 -7.49 9.61
CA ARG A 258 25.27 -6.82 8.85
C ARG A 258 25.54 -5.33 8.69
N GLU A 259 25.86 -4.63 9.78
CA GLU A 259 26.20 -3.20 9.73
C GLU A 259 27.43 -2.92 8.87
N SER A 260 28.46 -3.75 8.95
CA SER A 260 29.65 -3.61 8.12
C SER A 260 29.33 -3.80 6.63
N ARG A 261 28.50 -4.78 6.28
CA ARG A 261 28.05 -5.01 4.90
C ARG A 261 27.17 -3.87 4.40
N LEU A 262 26.25 -3.38 5.25
CA LEU A 262 25.41 -2.21 4.96
C LEU A 262 26.27 -0.97 4.67
N LYS A 263 27.23 -0.64 5.54
CA LYS A 263 28.15 0.49 5.33
C LYS A 263 28.95 0.36 4.04
N LYS A 264 29.41 -0.85 3.69
CA LYS A 264 30.13 -1.10 2.46
C LYS A 264 29.25 -0.95 1.21
N ALA A 265 28.03 -1.47 1.25
CA ALA A 265 27.06 -1.38 0.16
C ALA A 265 26.46 0.02 0.01
N ALA A 266 26.38 0.79 1.09
CA ALA A 266 25.88 2.17 1.12
C ALA A 266 26.88 3.19 0.54
N LYS A 267 28.15 2.78 0.35
CA LYS A 267 29.20 3.70 -0.09
C LYS A 267 28.90 4.24 -1.51
N GLY A 268 28.76 5.56 -1.60
CA GLY A 268 28.48 6.25 -2.86
C GLY A 268 27.01 6.32 -3.24
N LEU A 269 26.10 5.80 -2.40
CA LEU A 269 24.66 5.84 -2.62
C LEU A 269 24.01 7.00 -1.86
N SER A 270 23.01 7.62 -2.47
CA SER A 270 22.10 8.55 -1.79
C SER A 270 21.31 7.83 -0.69
N TRP A 271 20.71 8.59 0.23
CA TRP A 271 19.87 8.02 1.27
C TRP A 271 18.64 7.28 0.69
N TYR A 272 18.05 7.80 -0.38
CA TYR A 272 16.98 7.13 -1.11
C TYR A 272 17.40 5.76 -1.64
N GLU A 273 18.56 5.67 -2.29
CA GLU A 273 19.07 4.40 -2.81
C GLU A 273 19.42 3.41 -1.69
N GLN A 274 19.96 3.91 -0.59
CA GLN A 274 20.28 3.06 0.58
C GLN A 274 19.01 2.42 1.17
N ARG A 275 17.97 3.22 1.44
CA ARG A 275 16.75 2.70 2.07
C ARG A 275 15.91 1.84 1.13
N SER A 276 15.88 2.14 -0.18
CA SER A 276 15.15 1.34 -1.16
C SER A 276 15.75 -0.06 -1.37
N ARG A 277 16.98 -0.30 -0.93
CA ARG A 277 17.64 -1.61 -0.96
C ARG A 277 17.48 -2.43 0.31
N GLN A 278 16.89 -1.87 1.35
CA GLN A 278 16.71 -2.56 2.63
C GLN A 278 15.28 -3.12 2.73
N PRO A 279 15.08 -4.43 2.58
CA PRO A 279 13.73 -5.03 2.57
C PRO A 279 12.97 -4.88 3.89
N HIS A 280 13.66 -4.51 4.97
CA HIS A 280 13.10 -4.37 6.32
C HIS A 280 13.43 -3.01 6.94
N PHE A 281 13.30 -1.95 6.15
CA PHE A 281 13.48 -0.61 6.69
C PHE A 281 12.31 -0.27 7.62
N LYS A 282 12.58 0.01 8.91
CA LYS A 282 11.54 0.15 9.93
C LYS A 282 10.73 1.43 9.84
N VAL A 283 11.31 2.52 9.31
CA VAL A 283 10.58 3.79 9.13
C VAL A 283 10.10 3.87 7.69
N ALA A 284 8.85 3.53 7.47
CA ALA A 284 8.31 3.32 6.13
C ALA A 284 7.39 4.46 5.63
N LEU A 285 7.52 5.68 6.19
CA LEU A 285 6.70 6.84 5.79
C LEU A 285 7.33 7.72 4.70
N TYR A 286 8.34 7.19 4.00
CA TYR A 286 8.90 7.84 2.82
C TYR A 286 7.94 7.74 1.63
N ASP A 287 8.00 8.71 0.70
CA ASP A 287 7.06 8.79 -0.43
C ASP A 287 7.06 7.50 -1.27
N GLU A 288 8.16 6.78 -1.43
CA GLU A 288 8.18 5.50 -2.14
C GLU A 288 7.32 4.42 -1.50
N ASN A 289 7.06 4.52 -0.19
CA ASN A 289 6.27 3.54 0.55
C ASN A 289 4.82 3.96 0.79
N ILE A 290 4.50 5.23 0.64
CA ILE A 290 3.15 5.75 0.89
C ILE A 290 2.51 6.44 -0.32
N ARG A 291 3.27 6.80 -1.36
CA ARG A 291 2.73 7.41 -2.57
C ARG A 291 2.23 6.33 -3.52
N VAL A 292 0.92 6.25 -3.65
CA VAL A 292 0.19 5.22 -4.39
C VAL A 292 -0.40 5.78 -5.69
N PRO A 293 -0.57 4.94 -6.73
CA PRO A 293 -1.30 5.36 -7.92
C PRO A 293 -2.79 5.51 -7.61
N LEU A 294 -3.47 6.43 -8.28
CA LEU A 294 -4.92 6.42 -8.40
C LEU A 294 -5.31 6.78 -9.82
N ILE A 295 -5.96 5.85 -10.49
CA ILE A 295 -6.50 6.00 -11.84
C ILE A 295 -7.98 5.64 -11.79
N ILE A 296 -8.84 6.51 -12.35
CA ILE A 296 -10.28 6.30 -12.46
C ILE A 296 -10.64 6.50 -13.94
N SER A 297 -11.10 5.45 -14.61
CA SER A 297 -11.39 5.48 -16.05
C SER A 297 -12.72 4.79 -16.37
N GLY A 298 -13.31 5.09 -17.50
CA GLY A 298 -14.54 4.45 -17.97
C GLY A 298 -15.72 5.38 -18.03
N SER A 299 -16.92 4.84 -17.79
CA SER A 299 -18.21 5.48 -18.01
C SER A 299 -18.26 6.97 -17.60
N LYS A 300 -18.42 7.87 -18.59
CA LYS A 300 -18.56 9.31 -18.41
C LYS A 300 -17.38 10.02 -17.69
N ILE A 301 -16.25 9.32 -17.54
CA ILE A 301 -15.03 9.90 -16.98
C ILE A 301 -14.30 10.68 -18.09
N LEU A 302 -14.07 11.95 -17.87
CA LEU A 302 -13.28 12.76 -18.80
C LEU A 302 -11.78 12.69 -18.42
N PRO A 303 -10.88 12.56 -19.41
CA PRO A 303 -9.46 12.50 -19.17
C PRO A 303 -8.93 13.73 -18.45
N LYS A 304 -8.21 13.53 -17.35
CA LYS A 304 -7.53 14.57 -16.61
C LYS A 304 -6.39 14.00 -15.78
N GLN A 305 -5.23 14.64 -15.84
CA GLN A 305 -4.15 14.37 -14.90
C GLN A 305 -4.00 15.52 -13.92
N THR A 306 -3.83 15.21 -12.64
CA THR A 306 -3.63 16.21 -11.60
C THR A 306 -2.59 15.76 -10.59
N SER A 307 -1.76 16.71 -10.13
CA SER A 307 -0.82 16.53 -9.03
C SER A 307 -1.34 17.12 -7.71
N PHE A 308 -2.63 17.42 -7.64
CA PHE A 308 -3.23 17.91 -6.39
C PHE A 308 -3.05 16.88 -5.28
N LEU A 309 -2.60 17.35 -4.11
CA LEU A 309 -2.34 16.50 -2.95
C LEU A 309 -3.63 15.87 -2.43
N MET A 310 -3.66 14.55 -2.33
CA MET A 310 -4.80 13.80 -1.80
C MET A 310 -4.35 12.61 -0.94
N SER A 311 -5.18 12.24 0.00
CA SER A 311 -5.06 10.99 0.75
C SER A 311 -5.89 9.87 0.10
N ASN A 312 -5.52 8.61 0.34
CA ASN A 312 -6.35 7.45 -0.02
C ASN A 312 -7.75 7.48 0.64
N MET A 313 -7.93 8.19 1.76
CA MET A 313 -9.25 8.45 2.36
C MET A 313 -10.18 9.28 1.46
N ASP A 314 -9.64 10.05 0.52
CA ASP A 314 -10.42 10.89 -0.39
C ASP A 314 -11.01 10.08 -1.57
N ILE A 315 -10.58 8.82 -1.76
CA ILE A 315 -11.03 7.96 -2.86
C ILE A 315 -12.55 7.72 -2.76
N PHE A 316 -13.02 7.29 -1.59
CA PHE A 316 -14.44 7.02 -1.34
C PHE A 316 -15.34 8.25 -1.61
N PRO A 317 -15.16 9.41 -0.97
CA PRO A 317 -15.99 10.57 -1.24
C PRO A 317 -15.87 11.07 -2.70
N THR A 318 -14.72 10.92 -3.34
CA THR A 318 -14.53 11.32 -4.75
C THR A 318 -15.35 10.44 -5.70
N ILE A 319 -15.30 9.11 -5.53
CA ILE A 319 -16.08 8.18 -6.35
C ILE A 319 -17.59 8.42 -6.14
N PHE A 320 -18.03 8.61 -4.90
CA PHE A 320 -19.44 8.86 -4.61
C PHE A 320 -19.94 10.15 -5.26
N ASP A 321 -19.14 11.20 -5.22
CA ASP A 321 -19.48 12.46 -5.88
C ASP A 321 -19.52 12.33 -7.42
N ILE A 322 -18.59 11.54 -7.99
CA ILE A 322 -18.62 11.19 -9.43
C ILE A 322 -19.91 10.42 -9.78
N LEU A 323 -20.35 9.52 -8.91
CA LEU A 323 -21.57 8.74 -9.09
C LEU A 323 -22.86 9.54 -8.82
N GLY A 324 -22.76 10.77 -8.30
CA GLY A 324 -23.90 11.55 -7.83
C GLY A 324 -24.58 10.94 -6.60
N LEU A 325 -23.81 10.22 -5.75
CA LEU A 325 -24.25 9.64 -4.50
C LEU A 325 -23.86 10.53 -3.33
N GLU A 326 -24.71 10.57 -2.31
CA GLU A 326 -24.45 11.36 -1.11
C GLU A 326 -23.45 10.65 -0.18
N THR A 327 -22.47 11.40 0.31
CA THR A 327 -21.66 11.03 1.46
C THR A 327 -22.18 11.74 2.70
N ASN A 328 -22.20 11.06 3.86
CA ASN A 328 -22.57 11.68 5.12
C ASN A 328 -21.49 12.68 5.55
N LYS A 329 -21.58 13.90 5.03
CA LYS A 329 -20.66 15.01 5.40
C LYS A 329 -20.64 15.16 6.92
N GLY A 330 -19.44 15.32 7.49
CA GLY A 330 -19.24 15.45 8.94
C GLY A 330 -19.04 14.14 9.71
N LYS A 331 -19.24 12.98 9.06
CA LYS A 331 -18.94 11.66 9.64
C LYS A 331 -17.71 10.97 9.02
N ILE A 332 -17.02 11.65 8.10
CA ILE A 332 -15.81 11.18 7.43
C ILE A 332 -14.75 12.28 7.44
N ASP A 333 -13.50 11.89 7.45
CA ASP A 333 -12.34 12.81 7.41
C ASP A 333 -11.89 13.10 5.98
N GLY A 334 -12.08 12.17 5.06
CA GLY A 334 -11.80 12.36 3.64
C GLY A 334 -12.77 13.34 2.98
N ARG A 335 -12.40 13.84 1.82
CA ARG A 335 -13.19 14.79 1.05
C ARG A 335 -13.21 14.44 -0.43
N SER A 336 -14.27 14.86 -1.13
CA SER A 336 -14.31 14.70 -2.59
C SER A 336 -13.34 15.65 -3.28
N LEU A 337 -12.60 15.14 -4.25
CA LEU A 337 -11.77 15.91 -5.17
C LEU A 337 -12.49 16.21 -6.51
N LYS A 338 -13.77 15.89 -6.62
CA LYS A 338 -14.55 16.27 -7.81
C LYS A 338 -14.47 17.76 -8.14
N PRO A 339 -14.45 18.71 -7.16
CA PRO A 339 -14.25 20.13 -7.49
C PRO A 339 -12.96 20.40 -8.30
N ILE A 340 -11.84 19.71 -7.99
CA ILE A 340 -10.60 19.81 -8.76
C ILE A 340 -10.81 19.29 -10.19
N LEU A 341 -11.55 18.18 -10.33
CA LEU A 341 -11.86 17.59 -11.63
C LEU A 341 -12.74 18.57 -12.47
N ASP A 342 -13.63 19.27 -11.83
CA ASP A 342 -14.49 20.28 -12.44
C ASP A 342 -13.77 21.64 -12.68
N GLY A 343 -12.47 21.73 -12.43
CA GLY A 343 -11.67 22.95 -12.64
C GLY A 343 -11.80 24.00 -11.54
N LYS A 344 -12.43 23.67 -10.41
CA LYS A 344 -12.57 24.57 -9.26
C LYS A 344 -11.34 24.50 -8.37
N LYS A 345 -11.09 25.57 -7.61
CA LYS A 345 -10.04 25.59 -6.58
C LYS A 345 -10.51 24.83 -5.33
N LEU A 346 -9.58 24.14 -4.70
CA LEU A 346 -9.75 23.50 -3.41
C LEU A 346 -8.51 23.79 -2.57
N GLU A 347 -8.68 24.07 -1.29
CA GLU A 347 -7.56 24.26 -0.38
C GLU A 347 -6.82 22.93 -0.16
N GLU A 348 -5.50 22.99 0.01
CA GLU A 348 -4.70 21.83 0.38
C GLU A 348 -5.10 21.34 1.78
N LYS A 349 -5.18 20.02 1.94
CA LYS A 349 -5.37 19.39 3.24
C LYS A 349 -4.11 18.58 3.55
N PRO A 350 -3.42 18.84 4.67
CA PRO A 350 -2.29 18.04 5.11
C PRO A 350 -2.70 16.58 5.32
N ILE A 351 -1.80 15.65 5.00
CA ILE A 351 -2.03 14.22 5.14
C ILE A 351 -1.38 13.74 6.43
N PHE A 352 -2.18 13.13 7.30
CA PHE A 352 -1.70 12.41 8.48
C PHE A 352 -1.05 11.09 8.04
N LEU A 353 0.10 10.78 8.63
CA LEU A 353 0.89 9.59 8.35
C LEU A 353 1.15 8.81 9.64
N HIS A 354 1.07 7.49 9.57
CA HIS A 354 1.42 6.61 10.68
C HIS A 354 1.95 5.26 10.18
N THR A 355 3.01 4.72 10.78
CA THR A 355 3.41 3.34 10.51
C THR A 355 2.44 2.37 11.17
N MET A 356 2.26 1.18 10.59
CA MET A 356 1.47 0.12 11.20
C MET A 356 2.32 -0.62 12.25
N PRO A 357 2.06 -0.44 13.56
CA PRO A 357 2.82 -1.13 14.60
C PRO A 357 2.51 -2.62 14.62
N HIS A 358 3.50 -3.46 14.92
CA HIS A 358 3.33 -4.93 14.95
C HIS A 358 2.50 -5.39 16.16
N GLU A 359 2.98 -5.18 17.37
CA GLU A 359 2.29 -5.60 18.60
C GLU A 359 1.87 -4.42 19.47
N LYS A 360 2.77 -3.49 19.67
CA LYS A 360 2.59 -2.25 20.41
C LYS A 360 3.38 -1.15 19.74
N ILE A 361 3.02 0.10 20.00
CA ILE A 361 3.76 1.24 19.48
C ILE A 361 5.15 1.26 20.13
N GLU A 362 6.19 1.10 19.31
CA GLU A 362 7.61 1.14 19.70
C GLU A 362 8.26 2.47 19.32
N GLU A 363 9.52 2.69 19.73
CA GLU A 363 10.24 3.94 19.39
C GLU A 363 10.52 4.08 17.88
N ASP A 364 10.59 2.96 17.18
CA ASP A 364 10.79 2.91 15.73
C ASP A 364 9.52 3.17 14.94
N ASP A 365 8.33 3.07 15.57
CA ASP A 365 7.08 3.45 14.92
C ASP A 365 7.03 4.96 14.75
N ALA A 366 6.62 5.39 13.56
CA ALA A 366 6.63 6.78 13.16
C ALA A 366 5.22 7.32 12.92
N GLU A 367 5.06 8.59 13.17
CA GLU A 367 3.90 9.38 12.81
C GLU A 367 4.33 10.69 12.19
N GLY A 368 3.48 11.31 11.40
CA GLY A 368 3.88 12.56 10.76
C GLY A 368 2.78 13.26 9.97
N ILE A 369 3.15 14.35 9.36
CA ILE A 369 2.32 15.17 8.48
C ILE A 369 3.04 15.41 7.17
N ARG A 370 2.31 15.27 6.06
CA ARG A 370 2.77 15.60 4.72
C ARG A 370 1.88 16.68 4.10
N THR A 371 2.52 17.72 3.60
CA THR A 371 1.94 18.76 2.72
C THR A 371 2.56 18.66 1.34
N THR A 372 2.15 19.47 0.38
CA THR A 372 2.83 19.53 -0.93
C THR A 372 4.29 19.92 -0.78
N LYS A 373 4.62 20.79 0.17
CA LYS A 373 5.95 21.38 0.31
C LYS A 373 6.85 20.70 1.34
N TYR A 374 6.28 20.25 2.46
CA TYR A 374 7.06 19.70 3.57
C TYR A 374 6.50 18.37 4.05
N LYS A 375 7.38 17.54 4.60
CA LYS A 375 7.05 16.35 5.37
C LYS A 375 7.77 16.39 6.71
N PHE A 376 6.99 16.25 7.80
CA PHE A 376 7.48 16.10 9.16
C PHE A 376 7.18 14.70 9.66
N ILE A 377 8.18 14.03 10.25
CA ILE A 377 8.08 12.68 10.82
C ILE A 377 8.74 12.70 12.20
N ARG A 378 8.17 11.93 13.14
CA ARG A 378 8.76 11.69 14.46
C ARG A 378 8.39 10.31 15.00
N SER A 379 9.00 9.88 16.10
CA SER A 379 8.57 8.66 16.78
C SER A 379 7.16 8.81 17.34
N ALA A 380 6.31 7.83 17.06
CA ALA A 380 4.93 7.76 17.56
C ALA A 380 4.87 7.54 19.09
N LYS A 381 5.89 6.86 19.65
CA LYS A 381 6.01 6.58 21.09
C LYS A 381 6.64 7.73 21.88
N ASN A 382 7.67 8.34 21.33
CA ASN A 382 8.39 9.43 21.97
C ASN A 382 8.57 10.62 21.01
N PRO A 383 7.69 11.65 21.08
CA PRO A 383 7.68 12.77 20.15
C PRO A 383 9.00 13.56 20.04
N LYS A 384 9.92 13.39 21.00
CA LYS A 384 11.23 14.05 20.99
C LYS A 384 12.31 13.26 20.22
N LYS A 385 11.99 12.03 19.79
CA LYS A 385 12.94 11.15 19.09
C LYS A 385 12.59 10.99 17.61
N ASN A 386 13.61 10.64 16.83
CA ASN A 386 13.50 10.33 15.40
C ASN A 386 12.81 11.44 14.59
N ARG A 387 13.07 12.70 14.97
CA ARG A 387 12.47 13.86 14.30
C ARG A 387 13.15 14.09 12.95
N GLN A 388 12.35 14.28 11.93
CA GLN A 388 12.79 14.49 10.56
C GLN A 388 11.89 15.54 9.90
N LEU A 389 12.49 16.44 9.14
CA LEU A 389 11.80 17.44 8.32
C LEU A 389 12.43 17.43 6.93
N TYR A 390 11.60 17.34 5.91
CA TYR A 390 12.02 17.33 4.50
C TYR A 390 11.33 18.45 3.72
N ASN A 391 12.11 19.18 2.90
CA ASN A 391 11.56 20.10 1.91
C ASN A 391 11.38 19.36 0.58
N LEU A 392 10.17 18.97 0.27
CA LEU A 392 9.83 18.13 -0.88
C LEU A 392 9.88 18.87 -2.24
N GLU A 393 9.90 20.20 -2.23
CA GLU A 393 10.11 21.00 -3.45
C GLU A 393 11.56 20.94 -3.91
N LEU A 394 12.52 20.91 -2.97
CA LEU A 394 13.96 20.88 -3.22
C LEU A 394 14.52 19.45 -3.22
N ASP A 395 13.94 18.57 -2.43
CA ASP A 395 14.40 17.19 -2.23
C ASP A 395 13.23 16.20 -2.29
N LYS A 396 12.85 15.85 -3.51
CA LYS A 396 11.73 14.92 -3.79
C LYS A 396 11.98 13.50 -3.29
N PHE A 397 13.23 13.16 -3.02
CA PHE A 397 13.64 11.82 -2.59
C PHE A 397 13.96 11.76 -1.08
N GLU A 398 13.71 12.83 -0.33
CA GLU A 398 13.89 12.85 1.11
C GLU A 398 15.27 12.38 1.57
N ASN A 399 16.32 12.86 0.88
CA ASN A 399 17.71 12.53 1.17
C ASN A 399 18.29 13.33 2.32
N THR A 400 17.80 14.58 2.52
CA THR A 400 18.37 15.55 3.44
C THR A 400 17.36 15.91 4.53
N ASN A 401 17.58 15.43 5.74
CA ASN A 401 16.82 15.86 6.90
C ASN A 401 17.27 17.25 7.35
N ILE A 402 16.34 18.24 7.29
CA ILE A 402 16.59 19.64 7.63
C ILE A 402 16.03 20.03 9.02
N ILE A 403 15.83 19.07 9.90
CA ILE A 403 15.24 19.31 11.23
C ILE A 403 16.11 20.26 12.09
N GLU A 404 17.43 20.19 11.94
CA GLU A 404 18.39 21.03 12.66
C GLU A 404 18.38 22.50 12.22
N ASP A 405 17.74 22.83 11.10
CA ASP A 405 17.65 24.19 10.58
C ASP A 405 16.68 25.07 11.41
N GLY A 406 15.94 24.46 12.34
CA GLY A 406 15.07 25.16 13.30
C GLY A 406 13.91 25.94 12.67
N LEU A 407 13.35 25.45 11.58
CA LEU A 407 12.31 26.12 10.82
C LEU A 407 10.97 26.17 11.59
N ASP A 408 10.22 27.24 11.46
CA ASP A 408 8.87 27.35 12.05
C ASP A 408 7.87 26.35 11.46
N GLU A 409 8.13 25.83 10.26
CA GLU A 409 7.35 24.79 9.61
C GLU A 409 7.27 23.51 10.45
N GLU A 410 8.33 23.13 11.14
CA GLU A 410 8.32 22.00 12.06
C GLU A 410 7.20 22.15 13.10
N LYS A 411 7.15 23.30 13.78
CA LYS A 411 6.15 23.59 14.83
C LYS A 411 4.72 23.59 14.27
N LYS A 412 4.53 24.15 13.06
CA LYS A 412 3.22 24.19 12.40
C LYS A 412 2.72 22.78 12.07
N LEU A 413 3.59 21.94 11.50
CA LEU A 413 3.24 20.57 11.14
C LEU A 413 3.00 19.69 12.38
N GLU A 414 3.79 19.90 13.43
CA GLU A 414 3.58 19.24 14.72
C GLU A 414 2.24 19.62 15.36
N ALA A 415 1.86 20.89 15.32
CA ALA A 415 0.57 21.35 15.84
C ALA A 415 -0.62 20.70 15.08
N ILE A 416 -0.53 20.58 13.75
CA ILE A 416 -1.53 19.88 12.93
C ILE A 416 -1.59 18.38 13.30
N LEU A 417 -0.43 17.75 13.52
CA LEU A 417 -0.34 16.36 13.95
C LEU A 417 -1.06 16.13 15.28
N GLU A 418 -0.81 16.98 16.27
CA GLU A 418 -1.46 16.88 17.58
C GLU A 418 -2.97 17.15 17.54
N ASP A 419 -3.41 18.08 16.70
CA ASP A 419 -4.84 18.35 16.50
C ASP A 419 -5.57 17.11 15.96
N ILE A 420 -5.02 16.46 14.92
CA ILE A 420 -5.60 15.22 14.36
C ILE A 420 -5.61 14.11 15.42
N LYS A 421 -4.53 13.97 16.20
CA LYS A 421 -4.44 12.96 17.27
C LYS A 421 -5.41 13.21 18.41
N SER A 422 -5.77 14.46 18.69
CA SER A 422 -6.75 14.80 19.73
C SER A 422 -8.15 14.25 19.42
N SER A 423 -8.44 13.97 18.15
CA SER A 423 -9.70 13.36 17.68
C SER A 423 -9.73 11.84 17.75
N LYS A 424 -8.76 11.21 18.44
CA LYS A 424 -8.65 9.75 18.58
C LYS A 424 -9.89 9.16 19.24
N GLU A 425 -10.39 8.07 18.68
CA GLU A 425 -11.43 7.23 19.28
C GLU A 425 -10.80 5.96 19.89
N GLU A 426 -11.37 5.48 21.00
CA GLU A 426 -11.00 4.19 21.56
C GLU A 426 -11.64 3.08 20.71
N VAL A 427 -10.81 2.22 20.13
CA VAL A 427 -11.24 1.06 19.35
C VAL A 427 -10.82 -0.19 20.14
N GLU A 428 -11.75 -1.12 20.32
CA GLU A 428 -11.46 -2.43 20.92
C GLU A 428 -10.37 -3.15 20.15
N ASP A 429 -9.34 -3.60 20.88
CA ASP A 429 -8.26 -4.42 20.31
C ASP A 429 -8.75 -5.87 20.11
N ILE A 430 -8.22 -6.54 19.12
CA ILE A 430 -8.51 -7.98 18.90
C ILE A 430 -7.92 -8.83 20.03
N SER A 431 -8.51 -10.01 20.27
CA SER A 431 -7.98 -10.97 21.23
C SER A 431 -6.58 -11.44 20.83
N GLU A 432 -5.79 -11.87 21.82
CA GLU A 432 -4.44 -12.37 21.55
C GLU A 432 -4.44 -13.65 20.68
N GLU A 433 -5.47 -14.47 20.80
CA GLU A 433 -5.65 -15.67 19.99
C GLU A 433 -5.92 -15.31 18.51
N GLU A 434 -6.83 -14.39 18.27
CA GLU A 434 -7.14 -13.85 16.93
C GLU A 434 -5.90 -13.19 16.29
N ARG A 435 -5.14 -12.42 17.07
CA ARG A 435 -3.88 -11.81 16.63
C ARG A 435 -2.88 -12.86 16.16
N LYS A 436 -2.63 -13.90 16.95
CA LYS A 436 -1.69 -14.99 16.58
C LYS A 436 -2.12 -15.72 15.31
N LYS A 437 -3.43 -15.91 15.12
CA LYS A 437 -3.96 -16.52 13.89
C LYS A 437 -3.65 -15.64 12.68
N ILE A 438 -3.99 -14.36 12.73
CA ILE A 438 -3.74 -13.40 11.66
C ILE A 438 -2.24 -13.30 11.33
N GLU A 439 -1.38 -13.21 12.34
CA GLU A 439 0.07 -13.16 12.14
C GLU A 439 0.61 -14.42 11.45
N ALA A 440 0.11 -15.59 11.81
CA ALA A 440 0.51 -16.84 11.16
C ALA A 440 0.08 -16.90 9.68
N GLU A 441 -1.08 -16.33 9.34
CA GLU A 441 -1.55 -16.20 7.96
C GLU A 441 -0.71 -15.20 7.16
N LEU A 442 -0.43 -14.02 7.74
CA LEU A 442 0.39 -12.97 7.11
C LEU A 442 1.83 -13.43 6.85
N ARG A 443 2.44 -14.17 7.79
CA ARG A 443 3.78 -14.78 7.57
C ARG A 443 3.81 -15.73 6.38
N LYS A 444 2.76 -16.54 6.19
CA LYS A 444 2.66 -17.42 5.02
C LYS A 444 2.58 -16.66 3.71
N LEU A 445 2.06 -15.44 3.73
CA LEU A 445 1.95 -14.55 2.57
C LEU A 445 3.18 -13.64 2.39
N GLY A 446 4.20 -13.75 3.28
CA GLY A 446 5.43 -12.97 3.19
C GLY A 446 5.35 -11.52 3.70
N TYR A 447 4.33 -11.18 4.49
CA TYR A 447 4.20 -9.84 5.08
C TYR A 447 5.04 -9.65 6.35
N MET A 448 5.58 -10.73 6.92
CA MET A 448 6.32 -10.69 8.21
C MET A 448 7.53 -11.62 8.17
#